data_0e05edeb3eb6793f3a79f4073df3a2fb
#
_entry.id   0e05edeb3eb6793f3a79f4073df3a2fb
#
_cell.length_a   1.000
_cell.length_b   1.000
_cell.length_c   1.000
_cell.angle_alpha   90.00
_cell.angle_beta   90.00
_cell.angle_gamma   90.00
#
_symmetry.space_group_name_H-M   'P 1'
#
loop_
_entity.id
_entity.type
_entity.pdbx_description
1 polymer ?
#
loop_
_entity_poly.entity_id
_entity_poly.type
_entity_poly.pdbx_seq_one_letter_code
_entity_poly.pdbx_strand_id
1 'polypeptide(L)'
;SYTSAQGDTAVRAKIAGSIEERFGFPANKDLIYMTCGAAASLTVTLNALINSGDEIIIPSPFFPEYRVFAENAGARVVTVQCRKPDFQLDIKATENAVTEKTKAIIINSPNNPTGAVFSPDTIKALSDMLCKKQAEYGTDIYIIADEPYRELSYGAEVPYIPKYYANTVICYSYSKSLSLPGERIGYIFIPEGAADCRKLYAAVCGAGRALGFVCAPSLMQYTVAECTDALPDVSAYKKNRDLLFGALTDYGYEAVPPDGAFYLFVKSPEPDANAFCEKAKKYEL
;
A
#
# COMPACT_ATOMS: atom_id res chain seq x y z
N SER A 1 10.41 -27.58 -7.71
CA SER A 1 9.21 -27.83 -8.53
C SER A 1 8.30 -26.60 -8.51
N TYR A 2 7.37 -26.53 -9.45
CA TYR A 2 6.33 -25.49 -9.42
C TYR A 2 5.43 -25.67 -8.20
N THR A 3 5.01 -24.56 -7.58
CA THR A 3 3.89 -24.52 -6.65
C THR A 3 2.57 -24.37 -7.44
N SER A 4 1.43 -24.38 -6.74
CA SER A 4 0.18 -23.92 -7.36
C SER A 4 0.30 -22.45 -7.78
N ALA A 5 -0.52 -22.01 -8.75
CA ALA A 5 -0.49 -20.63 -9.23
C ALA A 5 -0.76 -19.61 -8.11
N GLN A 6 -1.60 -19.99 -7.14
CA GLN A 6 -1.92 -19.17 -5.97
C GLN A 6 -0.83 -19.15 -4.91
N GLY A 7 0.17 -19.99 -5.04
CA GLY A 7 1.20 -20.25 -4.04
C GLY A 7 0.96 -21.53 -3.25
N ASP A 8 1.99 -21.99 -2.57
CA ASP A 8 1.95 -23.19 -1.73
C ASP A 8 0.92 -23.06 -0.61
N THR A 9 0.12 -24.09 -0.37
CA THR A 9 -0.97 -24.07 0.60
C THR A 9 -0.46 -23.94 2.04
N ALA A 10 0.66 -24.61 2.38
CA ALA A 10 1.22 -24.53 3.72
C ALA A 10 1.83 -23.14 3.98
N VAL A 11 2.47 -22.55 2.97
CA VAL A 11 2.97 -21.16 3.03
C VAL A 11 1.83 -20.18 3.27
N ARG A 12 0.75 -20.27 2.49
CA ARG A 12 -0.43 -19.41 2.67
C ARG A 12 -1.07 -19.59 4.05
N ALA A 13 -1.09 -20.81 4.60
CA ALA A 13 -1.58 -21.08 5.94
C ALA A 13 -0.70 -20.41 7.03
N LYS A 14 0.63 -20.44 6.90
CA LYS A 14 1.53 -19.74 7.82
C LYS A 14 1.35 -18.24 7.75
N ILE A 15 1.19 -17.67 6.56
CA ILE A 15 0.91 -16.23 6.39
C ILE A 15 -0.43 -15.86 7.03
N ALA A 16 -1.48 -16.67 6.83
CA ALA A 16 -2.77 -16.45 7.48
C ALA A 16 -2.65 -16.44 9.02
N GLY A 17 -1.95 -17.44 9.59
CA GLY A 17 -1.69 -17.50 11.03
C GLY A 17 -0.92 -16.27 11.54
N SER A 18 0.08 -15.80 10.81
CA SER A 18 0.82 -14.58 11.17
C SER A 18 -0.06 -13.32 11.13
N ILE A 19 -0.98 -13.21 10.18
CA ILE A 19 -1.97 -12.11 10.15
C ILE A 19 -2.86 -12.16 11.38
N GLU A 20 -3.37 -13.34 11.75
CA GLU A 20 -4.21 -13.53 12.94
C GLU A 20 -3.46 -13.17 14.22
N GLU A 21 -2.24 -13.66 14.38
CA GLU A 21 -1.41 -13.42 15.56
C GLU A 21 -1.04 -11.94 15.70
N ARG A 22 -0.56 -11.32 14.63
CA ARG A 22 -0.06 -9.93 14.66
C ARG A 22 -1.17 -8.90 14.76
N PHE A 23 -2.28 -9.14 14.09
CA PHE A 23 -3.34 -8.13 13.97
C PHE A 23 -4.62 -8.52 14.71
N GLY A 24 -4.75 -9.75 15.23
CA GLY A 24 -6.01 -10.23 15.82
C GLY A 24 -7.16 -10.14 14.81
N PHE A 25 -6.90 -10.46 13.55
CA PHE A 25 -7.86 -10.38 12.45
C PHE A 25 -7.93 -11.74 11.74
N PRO A 26 -9.12 -12.36 11.58
CA PRO A 26 -9.24 -13.68 10.98
C PRO A 26 -8.79 -13.66 9.50
N ALA A 27 -7.90 -14.58 9.15
CA ALA A 27 -7.37 -14.67 7.80
C ALA A 27 -7.54 -16.09 7.24
N ASN A 28 -8.18 -16.17 6.07
CA ASN A 28 -8.35 -17.43 5.36
C ASN A 28 -7.25 -17.62 4.31
N LYS A 29 -6.45 -18.69 4.48
CA LYS A 29 -5.38 -19.04 3.51
C LYS A 29 -5.88 -19.18 2.07
N ASP A 30 -7.16 -19.53 1.88
CA ASP A 30 -7.77 -19.70 0.56
C ASP A 30 -8.18 -18.37 -0.10
N LEU A 31 -7.94 -17.26 0.58
CA LEU A 31 -8.07 -15.88 0.08
C LEU A 31 -6.73 -15.13 0.07
N ILE A 32 -5.62 -15.87 0.16
CA ILE A 32 -4.25 -15.37 -0.02
C ILE A 32 -3.71 -15.84 -1.36
N TYR A 33 -3.14 -14.92 -2.14
CA TYR A 33 -2.50 -15.17 -3.43
C TYR A 33 -1.05 -14.68 -3.37
N MET A 34 -0.08 -15.60 -3.55
CA MET A 34 1.34 -15.24 -3.53
C MET A 34 1.75 -14.52 -4.81
N THR A 35 2.55 -13.47 -4.66
CA THR A 35 2.93 -12.59 -5.78
C THR A 35 4.43 -12.36 -5.87
N CYS A 36 4.86 -11.79 -7.00
CA CYS A 36 6.24 -11.32 -7.21
C CYS A 36 6.45 -9.90 -6.63
N GLY A 37 6.04 -9.66 -5.37
CA GLY A 37 6.14 -8.39 -4.67
C GLY A 37 4.95 -7.47 -4.89
N ALA A 38 4.95 -6.30 -4.20
CA ALA A 38 3.81 -5.37 -4.17
C ALA A 38 3.41 -4.83 -5.55
N ALA A 39 4.35 -4.56 -6.45
CA ALA A 39 4.02 -4.09 -7.80
C ALA A 39 3.16 -5.12 -8.56
N ALA A 40 3.51 -6.41 -8.46
CA ALA A 40 2.68 -7.48 -9.02
C ALA A 40 1.33 -7.58 -8.30
N SER A 41 1.31 -7.45 -6.95
CA SER A 41 0.06 -7.44 -6.17
C SER A 41 -0.89 -6.35 -6.63
N LEU A 42 -0.40 -5.12 -6.78
CA LEU A 42 -1.17 -3.96 -7.24
C LEU A 42 -1.69 -4.15 -8.67
N THR A 43 -0.79 -4.53 -9.59
CA THR A 43 -1.16 -4.73 -10.99
C THR A 43 -2.21 -5.83 -11.15
N VAL A 44 -2.05 -6.96 -10.45
CA VAL A 44 -3.02 -8.07 -10.45
C VAL A 44 -4.35 -7.63 -9.84
N THR A 45 -4.32 -6.94 -8.68
CA THR A 45 -5.53 -6.46 -8.01
C THR A 45 -6.31 -5.47 -8.87
N LEU A 46 -5.62 -4.51 -9.48
CA LEU A 46 -6.24 -3.52 -10.36
C LEU A 46 -6.89 -4.20 -11.58
N ASN A 47 -6.18 -5.12 -12.24
CA ASN A 47 -6.74 -5.86 -13.38
C ASN A 47 -7.89 -6.81 -13.00
N ALA A 48 -7.98 -7.22 -11.73
CA ALA A 48 -9.10 -8.02 -11.24
C ALA A 48 -10.35 -7.18 -10.89
N LEU A 49 -10.17 -5.92 -10.49
CA LEU A 49 -11.23 -5.05 -9.99
C LEU A 49 -11.80 -4.09 -11.03
N ILE A 50 -10.96 -3.62 -11.97
CA ILE A 50 -11.26 -2.48 -12.83
C ILE A 50 -11.93 -2.92 -14.11
N ASN A 51 -12.99 -2.22 -14.47
CA ASN A 51 -13.55 -2.17 -15.81
C ASN A 51 -13.17 -0.85 -16.49
N SER A 52 -13.18 -0.84 -17.81
CA SER A 52 -12.87 0.39 -18.56
C SER A 52 -13.83 1.52 -18.18
N GLY A 53 -13.27 2.65 -17.74
CA GLY A 53 -14.02 3.83 -17.32
C GLY A 53 -14.27 3.93 -15.82
N ASP A 54 -13.93 2.90 -15.04
CA ASP A 54 -13.94 3.00 -13.57
C ASP A 54 -12.89 4.04 -13.10
N GLU A 55 -13.14 4.62 -11.93
CA GLU A 55 -12.27 5.61 -11.32
C GLU A 55 -11.50 5.03 -10.14
N ILE A 56 -10.21 5.37 -10.08
CA ILE A 56 -9.34 5.09 -8.92
C ILE A 56 -8.92 6.41 -8.29
N ILE A 57 -9.22 6.58 -7.01
CA ILE A 57 -8.74 7.72 -6.24
C ILE A 57 -7.35 7.41 -5.68
N ILE A 58 -6.41 8.35 -5.86
CA ILE A 58 -5.06 8.24 -5.32
C ILE A 58 -4.73 9.49 -4.53
N PRO A 59 -4.60 9.39 -3.19
CA PRO A 59 -4.15 10.50 -2.35
C PRO A 59 -2.71 10.90 -2.70
N SER A 60 -2.47 12.21 -2.89
CA SER A 60 -1.19 12.78 -3.29
C SER A 60 -0.51 13.52 -2.12
N PRO A 61 0.83 13.43 -1.96
CA PRO A 61 1.80 12.76 -2.84
C PRO A 61 1.75 11.23 -2.79
N PHE A 62 2.07 10.57 -3.89
CA PHE A 62 2.02 9.12 -4.02
C PHE A 62 3.16 8.55 -4.87
N PHE A 63 3.38 7.25 -4.78
CA PHE A 63 4.32 6.51 -5.62
C PHE A 63 3.87 6.56 -7.10
N PRO A 64 4.66 7.17 -8.00
CA PRO A 64 4.20 7.52 -9.36
C PRO A 64 3.60 6.36 -10.15
N GLU A 65 4.11 5.15 -9.95
CA GLU A 65 3.67 3.96 -10.67
C GLU A 65 2.22 3.55 -10.39
N TYR A 66 1.60 4.03 -9.31
CA TYR A 66 0.17 3.79 -9.07
C TYR A 66 -0.69 4.28 -10.24
N ARG A 67 -0.35 5.46 -10.79
CA ARG A 67 -1.03 6.00 -11.98
C ARG A 67 -0.86 5.05 -13.17
N VAL A 68 0.38 4.62 -13.42
CA VAL A 68 0.69 3.72 -14.54
C VAL A 68 -0.07 2.41 -14.42
N PHE A 69 -0.10 1.80 -13.21
CA PHE A 69 -0.80 0.54 -12.99
C PHE A 69 -2.32 0.69 -13.16
N ALA A 70 -2.90 1.78 -12.63
CA ALA A 70 -4.34 2.02 -12.73
C ALA A 70 -4.78 2.33 -14.17
N GLU A 71 -4.07 3.20 -14.87
CA GLU A 71 -4.36 3.55 -16.27
C GLU A 71 -4.16 2.35 -17.21
N ASN A 72 -3.13 1.52 -16.97
CA ASN A 72 -2.94 0.28 -17.73
C ASN A 72 -4.06 -0.75 -17.52
N ALA A 73 -4.71 -0.76 -16.35
CA ALA A 73 -5.89 -1.57 -16.07
C ALA A 73 -7.18 -0.99 -16.69
N GLY A 74 -7.13 0.20 -17.28
CA GLY A 74 -8.27 0.87 -17.92
C GLY A 74 -9.01 1.86 -17.02
N ALA A 75 -8.47 2.18 -15.85
CA ALA A 75 -9.07 3.15 -14.92
C ALA A 75 -8.75 4.60 -15.29
N ARG A 76 -9.66 5.51 -14.92
CA ARG A 76 -9.38 6.92 -14.81
C ARG A 76 -8.84 7.25 -13.42
N VAL A 77 -7.67 7.85 -13.34
CA VAL A 77 -7.05 8.27 -12.07
C VAL A 77 -7.59 9.62 -11.64
N VAL A 78 -8.11 9.68 -10.40
CA VAL A 78 -8.56 10.90 -9.72
C VAL A 78 -7.59 11.16 -8.55
N THR A 79 -6.88 12.28 -8.60
CA THR A 79 -5.91 12.62 -7.56
C THR A 79 -6.52 13.57 -6.55
N VAL A 80 -6.35 13.28 -5.25
CA VAL A 80 -6.79 14.12 -4.14
C VAL A 80 -5.58 14.52 -3.29
N GLN A 81 -5.40 15.82 -3.02
CA GLN A 81 -4.30 16.29 -2.19
C GLN A 81 -4.53 15.91 -0.72
N CYS A 82 -3.51 15.33 -0.07
CA CYS A 82 -3.49 15.20 1.38
C CYS A 82 -3.37 16.58 2.04
N ARG A 83 -3.79 16.65 3.30
CA ARG A 83 -3.67 17.88 4.09
C ARG A 83 -2.20 18.25 4.30
N LYS A 84 -1.95 19.53 4.54
CA LYS A 84 -0.65 20.04 4.96
C LYS A 84 -0.78 20.61 6.38
N PRO A 85 0.27 20.51 7.21
CA PRO A 85 1.59 19.93 6.89
C PRO A 85 1.69 18.43 7.09
N ASP A 86 0.72 17.76 7.73
CA ASP A 86 0.76 16.41 8.30
C ASP A 86 0.60 15.28 7.28
N PHE A 87 0.27 15.59 6.04
CA PHE A 87 -0.03 14.64 4.97
C PHE A 87 -1.09 13.59 5.30
N GLN A 88 -1.97 13.86 6.28
CA GLN A 88 -3.14 13.03 6.51
C GLN A 88 -4.15 13.19 5.36
N LEU A 89 -5.03 12.19 5.17
CA LEU A 89 -6.06 12.28 4.14
C LEU A 89 -6.98 13.48 4.39
N ASP A 90 -7.26 14.23 3.35
CA ASP A 90 -8.36 15.20 3.37
C ASP A 90 -9.67 14.46 3.05
N ILE A 91 -10.37 14.06 4.12
CA ILE A 91 -11.61 13.27 3.99
C ILE A 91 -12.67 14.06 3.21
N LYS A 92 -12.77 15.38 3.40
CA LYS A 92 -13.76 16.19 2.68
C LYS A 92 -13.45 16.31 1.20
N ALA A 93 -12.19 16.54 0.86
CA ALA A 93 -11.75 16.56 -0.53
C ALA A 93 -11.92 15.18 -1.18
N THR A 94 -11.63 14.10 -0.43
CA THR A 94 -11.83 12.72 -0.90
C THR A 94 -13.31 12.43 -1.13
N GLU A 95 -14.19 12.82 -0.20
CA GLU A 95 -15.64 12.66 -0.34
C GLU A 95 -16.18 13.35 -1.60
N ASN A 96 -15.71 14.58 -1.87
CA ASN A 96 -16.10 15.34 -3.06
C ASN A 96 -15.60 14.72 -4.37
N ALA A 97 -14.53 13.93 -4.31
CA ALA A 97 -13.95 13.24 -5.47
C ALA A 97 -14.60 11.89 -5.77
N VAL A 98 -15.33 11.29 -4.81
CA VAL A 98 -16.02 10.02 -5.00
C VAL A 98 -17.25 10.22 -5.88
N THR A 99 -17.37 9.39 -6.92
CA THR A 99 -18.51 9.36 -7.85
C THR A 99 -19.08 7.93 -7.92
N GLU A 100 -20.19 7.75 -8.63
CA GLU A 100 -20.77 6.43 -8.93
C GLU A 100 -19.82 5.49 -9.71
N LYS A 101 -18.77 6.06 -10.35
CA LYS A 101 -17.74 5.34 -11.09
C LYS A 101 -16.53 4.99 -10.22
N THR A 102 -16.44 5.50 -9.00
CA THR A 102 -15.31 5.22 -8.12
C THR A 102 -15.32 3.75 -7.71
N LYS A 103 -14.30 3.02 -8.16
CA LYS A 103 -14.15 1.59 -7.87
C LYS A 103 -13.27 1.31 -6.67
N ALA A 104 -12.19 2.08 -6.52
CA ALA A 104 -11.31 1.92 -5.36
C ALA A 104 -10.52 3.19 -5.03
N ILE A 105 -9.94 3.18 -3.81
CA ILE A 105 -8.94 4.13 -3.35
C ILE A 105 -7.67 3.35 -3.03
N ILE A 106 -6.50 3.81 -3.50
CA ILE A 106 -5.20 3.24 -3.11
C ILE A 106 -4.72 3.96 -1.86
N ILE A 107 -4.44 3.20 -0.80
CA ILE A 107 -3.90 3.70 0.47
C ILE A 107 -2.53 3.07 0.70
N ASN A 108 -1.51 3.92 0.89
CA ASN A 108 -0.15 3.51 1.24
C ASN A 108 0.23 4.18 2.57
N SER A 109 0.36 3.38 3.62
CA SER A 109 0.68 3.86 4.97
C SER A 109 1.50 2.81 5.74
N PRO A 110 2.73 3.13 6.16
CA PRO A 110 3.49 4.37 5.96
C PRO A 110 3.68 4.73 4.49
N ASN A 111 3.62 6.04 4.19
CA ASN A 111 3.49 6.53 2.82
C ASN A 111 4.85 6.71 2.11
N ASN A 112 4.89 6.34 0.86
CA ASN A 112 5.90 6.75 -0.10
C ASN A 112 5.31 7.88 -0.98
N PRO A 113 5.83 9.13 -0.96
CA PRO A 113 7.16 9.54 -0.46
C PRO A 113 7.18 10.31 0.86
N THR A 114 6.05 10.52 1.54
CA THR A 114 5.98 11.47 2.66
C THR A 114 6.46 10.90 3.99
N GLY A 115 6.48 9.56 4.15
CA GLY A 115 6.71 8.90 5.43
C GLY A 115 5.56 9.03 6.44
N ALA A 116 4.45 9.66 6.07
CA ALA A 116 3.30 9.82 6.96
C ALA A 116 2.62 8.46 7.23
N VAL A 117 2.19 8.27 8.47
CA VAL A 117 1.29 7.18 8.87
C VAL A 117 -0.11 7.76 9.02
N PHE A 118 -1.08 7.23 8.29
CA PHE A 118 -2.47 7.65 8.48
C PHE A 118 -2.99 7.14 9.84
N SER A 119 -3.51 8.08 10.63
CA SER A 119 -3.97 7.77 11.99
C SER A 119 -5.20 6.85 12.00
N PRO A 120 -5.45 6.12 13.12
CA PRO A 120 -6.69 5.36 13.28
C PRO A 120 -7.95 6.20 13.03
N ASP A 121 -7.97 7.44 13.50
CA ASP A 121 -9.11 8.36 13.29
C ASP A 121 -9.28 8.72 11.80
N THR A 122 -8.18 8.93 11.09
CA THR A 122 -8.19 9.19 9.63
C THR A 122 -8.76 7.99 8.87
N ILE A 123 -8.30 6.76 9.19
CA ILE A 123 -8.79 5.54 8.55
C ILE A 123 -10.26 5.29 8.91
N LYS A 124 -10.65 5.53 10.16
CA LYS A 124 -12.06 5.43 10.56
C LYS A 124 -12.95 6.41 9.79
N ALA A 125 -12.55 7.67 9.71
CA ALA A 125 -13.28 8.69 8.97
C ALA A 125 -13.41 8.36 7.46
N LEU A 126 -12.33 7.82 6.85
CA LEU A 126 -12.38 7.31 5.48
C LEU A 126 -13.39 6.18 5.34
N SER A 127 -13.35 5.19 6.25
CA SER A 127 -14.28 4.05 6.25
C SER A 127 -15.74 4.52 6.35
N ASP A 128 -16.04 5.39 7.32
CA ASP A 128 -17.39 5.93 7.54
C ASP A 128 -17.91 6.68 6.28
N MET A 129 -17.03 7.44 5.63
CA MET A 129 -17.34 8.16 4.40
C MET A 129 -17.61 7.19 3.24
N LEU A 130 -16.76 6.18 3.06
CA LEU A 130 -16.93 5.20 1.98
C LEU A 130 -18.20 4.37 2.17
N CYS A 131 -18.54 3.97 3.41
CA CYS A 131 -19.80 3.28 3.70
C CYS A 131 -21.02 4.11 3.27
N LYS A 132 -21.01 5.42 3.55
CA LYS A 132 -22.08 6.34 3.11
C LYS A 132 -22.15 6.40 1.58
N LYS A 133 -21.01 6.52 0.91
CA LYS A 133 -20.95 6.62 -0.56
C LYS A 133 -21.39 5.33 -1.25
N GLN A 134 -21.04 4.17 -0.70
CA GLN A 134 -21.55 2.89 -1.18
C GLN A 134 -23.08 2.81 -1.08
N ALA A 135 -23.64 3.23 0.05
CA ALA A 135 -25.09 3.27 0.23
C ALA A 135 -25.79 4.28 -0.71
N GLU A 136 -25.14 5.43 -0.96
CA GLU A 136 -25.64 6.47 -1.85
C GLU A 136 -25.70 6.01 -3.31
N TYR A 137 -24.64 5.34 -3.79
CA TYR A 137 -24.51 4.96 -5.20
C TYR A 137 -24.94 3.53 -5.50
N GLY A 138 -25.13 2.69 -4.47
CA GLY A 138 -25.46 1.27 -4.66
C GLY A 138 -24.33 0.46 -5.28
N THR A 139 -23.08 0.88 -5.09
CA THR A 139 -21.87 0.25 -5.67
C THR A 139 -20.86 -0.07 -4.59
N ASP A 140 -20.06 -1.14 -4.79
CA ASP A 140 -18.97 -1.47 -3.91
C ASP A 140 -17.72 -0.63 -4.24
N ILE A 141 -17.16 0.04 -3.23
CA ILE A 141 -15.91 0.79 -3.32
C ILE A 141 -14.87 0.04 -2.47
N TYR A 142 -13.68 -0.22 -3.01
CA TYR A 142 -12.63 -0.94 -2.31
C TYR A 142 -11.52 -0.01 -1.82
N ILE A 143 -10.88 -0.39 -0.73
CA ILE A 143 -9.55 0.14 -0.37
C ILE A 143 -8.52 -0.88 -0.85
N ILE A 144 -7.60 -0.46 -1.70
CA ILE A 144 -6.39 -1.22 -2.04
C ILE A 144 -5.29 -0.70 -1.11
N ALA A 145 -4.96 -1.51 -0.10
CA ALA A 145 -3.95 -1.16 0.89
C ALA A 145 -2.58 -1.68 0.43
N ASP A 146 -1.72 -0.77 0.00
CA ASP A 146 -0.33 -1.06 -0.35
C ASP A 146 0.53 -0.94 0.91
N GLU A 147 1.00 -2.09 1.43
CA GLU A 147 1.61 -2.20 2.76
C GLU A 147 3.09 -2.66 2.77
N PRO A 148 3.97 -2.22 1.87
CA PRO A 148 5.36 -2.66 1.89
C PRO A 148 6.17 -2.07 3.05
N TYR A 149 5.67 -1.03 3.71
CA TYR A 149 6.35 -0.29 4.78
C TYR A 149 5.71 -0.49 6.16
N ARG A 150 4.72 -1.38 6.29
CA ARG A 150 3.94 -1.55 7.53
C ARG A 150 4.81 -1.70 8.79
N GLU A 151 5.89 -2.45 8.71
CA GLU A 151 6.81 -2.72 9.82
C GLU A 151 7.83 -1.58 10.06
N LEU A 152 7.95 -0.65 9.12
CA LEU A 152 8.86 0.49 9.24
C LEU A 152 8.13 1.70 9.84
N SER A 153 7.68 1.60 11.08
CA SER A 153 7.09 2.68 11.86
C SER A 153 8.02 3.10 12.99
N TYR A 154 8.12 4.38 13.24
CA TYR A 154 8.99 4.97 14.28
C TYR A 154 8.25 5.24 15.59
N GLY A 155 7.22 4.45 15.87
CA GLY A 155 6.40 4.52 17.07
C GLY A 155 4.96 4.97 16.83
N ALA A 156 4.61 5.36 15.61
CA ALA A 156 3.22 5.59 15.23
C ALA A 156 2.49 4.24 15.07
N GLU A 157 1.23 4.19 15.52
CA GLU A 157 0.36 3.04 15.25
C GLU A 157 -0.01 3.02 13.77
N VAL A 158 0.29 1.90 13.10
CA VAL A 158 -0.13 1.66 11.71
C VAL A 158 -1.44 0.86 11.73
N PRO A 159 -2.59 1.47 11.43
CA PRO A 159 -3.88 0.78 11.49
C PRO A 159 -3.92 -0.42 10.54
N TYR A 160 -4.50 -1.55 10.97
CA TYR A 160 -4.80 -2.65 10.07
C TYR A 160 -6.15 -2.39 9.40
N ILE A 161 -6.12 -1.90 8.16
CA ILE A 161 -7.29 -1.36 7.46
C ILE A 161 -8.49 -2.30 7.44
N PRO A 162 -8.34 -3.65 7.27
CA PRO A 162 -9.48 -4.58 7.31
C PRO A 162 -10.32 -4.54 8.60
N LYS A 163 -9.76 -4.06 9.72
CA LYS A 163 -10.52 -3.87 10.97
C LYS A 163 -11.50 -2.68 10.92
N TYR A 164 -11.27 -1.76 10.01
CA TYR A 164 -12.04 -0.53 9.87
C TYR A 164 -13.00 -0.59 8.68
N TYR A 165 -12.60 -1.28 7.61
CA TYR A 165 -13.35 -1.31 6.36
C TYR A 165 -13.27 -2.69 5.72
N ALA A 166 -14.42 -3.34 5.56
CA ALA A 166 -14.50 -4.72 5.08
C ALA A 166 -14.03 -4.86 3.62
N ASN A 167 -14.41 -3.92 2.74
CA ASN A 167 -14.03 -3.95 1.33
C ASN A 167 -12.57 -3.50 1.14
N THR A 168 -11.63 -4.25 1.74
CA THR A 168 -10.20 -3.98 1.65
C THR A 168 -9.51 -5.13 0.93
N VAL A 169 -8.54 -4.79 0.07
CA VAL A 169 -7.58 -5.73 -0.52
C VAL A 169 -6.20 -5.34 -0.06
N ILE A 170 -5.51 -6.23 0.64
CA ILE A 170 -4.13 -6.02 1.08
C ILE A 170 -3.16 -6.43 -0.02
N CYS A 171 -2.27 -5.53 -0.39
CA CYS A 171 -1.12 -5.76 -1.25
C CYS A 171 0.16 -5.63 -0.41
N TYR A 172 0.75 -6.76 -0.04
CA TYR A 172 1.92 -6.80 0.85
C TYR A 172 3.18 -7.22 0.11
N SER A 173 4.33 -6.77 0.60
CA SER A 173 5.65 -7.18 0.11
C SER A 173 6.65 -7.36 1.24
N TYR A 174 7.45 -8.41 1.16
CA TYR A 174 8.58 -8.66 2.06
C TYR A 174 9.85 -7.87 1.68
N SER A 175 9.78 -7.02 0.67
CA SER A 175 10.92 -6.23 0.18
C SER A 175 11.58 -5.38 1.26
N LYS A 176 10.81 -4.88 2.23
CA LYS A 176 11.29 -3.95 3.26
C LYS A 176 11.36 -4.62 4.63
N SER A 177 10.34 -5.38 5.01
CA SER A 177 10.30 -6.08 6.30
C SER A 177 11.43 -7.10 6.46
N LEU A 178 11.78 -7.83 5.40
CA LEU A 178 12.86 -8.83 5.41
C LEU A 178 14.10 -8.40 4.61
N SER A 179 14.16 -7.15 4.12
CA SER A 179 15.27 -6.66 3.28
C SER A 179 15.52 -7.53 2.03
N LEU A 180 14.47 -8.02 1.40
CA LEU A 180 14.49 -8.88 0.21
C LEU A 180 13.92 -8.20 -1.05
N PRO A 181 14.36 -6.97 -1.42
CA PRO A 181 13.73 -6.26 -2.55
C PRO A 181 14.01 -6.93 -3.89
N GLY A 182 15.16 -7.58 -4.05
CA GLY A 182 15.55 -8.27 -5.28
C GLY A 182 14.86 -9.61 -5.49
N GLU A 183 14.39 -10.24 -4.41
CA GLU A 183 13.83 -11.60 -4.43
C GLU A 183 12.37 -11.65 -4.90
N ARG A 184 11.71 -10.51 -4.98
CA ARG A 184 10.36 -10.32 -5.55
C ARG A 184 9.32 -11.25 -4.95
N ILE A 185 9.03 -11.09 -3.68
CA ILE A 185 8.04 -11.90 -2.95
C ILE A 185 7.06 -11.03 -2.15
N GLY A 186 5.78 -11.37 -2.21
CA GLY A 186 4.70 -10.69 -1.52
C GLY A 186 3.41 -11.51 -1.62
N TYR A 187 2.30 -10.90 -1.24
CA TYR A 187 0.99 -11.53 -1.37
C TYR A 187 -0.14 -10.50 -1.52
N ILE A 188 -1.26 -10.97 -2.04
CA ILE A 188 -2.56 -10.33 -1.97
C ILE A 188 -3.37 -11.09 -0.91
N PHE A 189 -4.04 -10.36 -0.01
CA PHE A 189 -5.02 -10.94 0.91
C PHE A 189 -6.36 -10.22 0.77
N ILE A 190 -7.42 -10.99 0.62
CA ILE A 190 -8.81 -10.52 0.55
C ILE A 190 -9.55 -11.02 1.79
N PRO A 191 -9.98 -10.12 2.72
CA PRO A 191 -10.79 -10.51 3.86
C PRO A 191 -12.10 -11.19 3.47
N GLU A 192 -12.58 -12.13 4.27
CA GLU A 192 -13.88 -12.80 4.01
C GLU A 192 -15.07 -11.84 4.06
N GLY A 193 -14.96 -10.74 4.81
CA GLY A 193 -15.98 -9.69 4.89
C GLY A 193 -16.06 -8.76 3.69
N ALA A 194 -15.12 -8.84 2.74
CA ALA A 194 -15.15 -8.03 1.53
C ALA A 194 -16.32 -8.49 0.60
N ALA A 195 -16.93 -7.52 -0.05
CA ALA A 195 -18.00 -7.81 -1.02
C ALA A 195 -17.48 -8.77 -2.11
N ASP A 196 -18.27 -9.78 -2.43
CA ASP A 196 -17.93 -10.79 -3.45
C ASP A 196 -16.53 -11.42 -3.29
N CYS A 197 -16.00 -11.54 -2.05
CA CYS A 197 -14.59 -11.92 -1.77
C CYS A 197 -14.13 -13.16 -2.57
N ARG A 198 -14.97 -14.19 -2.73
CA ARG A 198 -14.64 -15.40 -3.48
C ARG A 198 -14.56 -15.15 -4.99
N LYS A 199 -15.45 -14.32 -5.53
CA LYS A 199 -15.41 -13.93 -6.95
C LYS A 199 -14.21 -13.04 -7.23
N LEU A 200 -13.95 -12.09 -6.33
CA LEU A 200 -12.76 -11.23 -6.43
C LEU A 200 -11.46 -12.06 -6.36
N TYR A 201 -11.38 -13.03 -5.46
CA TYR A 201 -10.23 -13.93 -5.41
C TYR A 201 -10.05 -14.73 -6.70
N ALA A 202 -11.15 -15.24 -7.27
CA ALA A 202 -11.10 -15.94 -8.55
C ALA A 202 -10.63 -15.01 -9.68
N ALA A 203 -11.07 -13.74 -9.68
CA ALA A 203 -10.61 -12.72 -10.64
C ALA A 203 -9.12 -12.41 -10.47
N VAL A 204 -8.63 -12.30 -9.22
CA VAL A 204 -7.19 -12.14 -8.90
C VAL A 204 -6.38 -13.33 -9.45
N CYS A 205 -6.84 -14.55 -9.26
CA CYS A 205 -6.18 -15.74 -9.82
C CYS A 205 -6.16 -15.70 -11.36
N GLY A 206 -7.25 -15.27 -11.99
CA GLY A 206 -7.36 -15.11 -13.45
C GLY A 206 -6.42 -14.00 -13.97
N ALA A 207 -6.44 -12.83 -13.34
CA ALA A 207 -5.60 -11.69 -13.69
C ALA A 207 -4.10 -12.02 -13.55
N GLY A 208 -3.71 -12.68 -12.44
CA GLY A 208 -2.34 -13.12 -12.24
C GLY A 208 -1.83 -14.01 -13.36
N ARG A 209 -2.65 -14.93 -13.84
CA ARG A 209 -2.31 -15.80 -14.99
C ARG A 209 -2.27 -15.01 -16.30
N ALA A 210 -3.26 -14.15 -16.56
CA ALA A 210 -3.34 -13.36 -17.78
C ALA A 210 -2.15 -12.40 -17.94
N LEU A 211 -1.65 -11.86 -16.82
CA LEU A 211 -0.50 -10.97 -16.78
C LEU A 211 0.86 -11.69 -16.78
N GLY A 212 0.86 -13.02 -16.78
CA GLY A 212 2.09 -13.82 -16.79
C GLY A 212 2.70 -14.09 -15.39
N PHE A 213 2.06 -13.68 -14.31
CA PHE A 213 2.47 -13.99 -12.93
C PHE A 213 1.92 -15.35 -12.50
N VAL A 214 2.36 -16.42 -13.16
CA VAL A 214 1.77 -17.77 -13.00
C VAL A 214 2.01 -18.33 -11.61
N CYS A 215 3.18 -18.12 -11.02
CA CYS A 215 3.47 -18.42 -9.61
C CYS A 215 4.61 -17.56 -9.10
N ALA A 216 4.57 -17.19 -7.83
CA ALA A 216 5.69 -16.53 -7.16
C ALA A 216 6.88 -17.50 -7.01
N PRO A 217 8.14 -17.01 -6.88
CA PRO A 217 9.32 -17.85 -6.71
C PRO A 217 9.18 -18.83 -5.55
N SER A 218 9.20 -20.13 -5.83
CA SER A 218 8.89 -21.16 -4.83
C SER A 218 9.88 -21.16 -3.66
N LEU A 219 11.17 -20.97 -3.91
CA LEU A 219 12.17 -20.85 -2.84
C LEU A 219 11.81 -19.72 -1.88
N MET A 220 11.44 -18.56 -2.40
CA MET A 220 11.07 -17.41 -1.59
C MET A 220 9.76 -17.62 -0.82
N GLN A 221 8.80 -18.34 -1.40
CA GLN A 221 7.60 -18.71 -0.67
C GLN A 221 7.93 -19.48 0.61
N TYR A 222 8.77 -20.53 0.53
CA TYR A 222 9.19 -21.30 1.69
C TYR A 222 10.04 -20.47 2.66
N THR A 223 10.94 -19.62 2.15
CA THR A 223 11.76 -18.74 2.99
C THR A 223 10.90 -17.79 3.83
N VAL A 224 9.96 -17.08 3.22
CA VAL A 224 9.12 -16.12 3.98
C VAL A 224 8.19 -16.82 4.96
N ALA A 225 7.80 -18.07 4.68
CA ALA A 225 7.00 -18.87 5.60
C ALA A 225 7.75 -19.26 6.89
N GLU A 226 9.08 -19.29 6.87
CA GLU A 226 9.93 -19.53 8.05
C GLU A 226 10.34 -18.20 8.74
N CYS A 227 9.97 -17.05 8.16
CA CYS A 227 10.36 -15.72 8.64
C CYS A 227 9.13 -14.84 8.99
N THR A 228 7.98 -15.45 9.25
CA THR A 228 6.73 -14.69 9.52
C THR A 228 6.83 -13.81 10.78
N ASP A 229 7.66 -14.20 11.74
CA ASP A 229 7.86 -13.50 13.01
C ASP A 229 9.04 -12.51 12.98
N ALA A 230 9.80 -12.51 11.88
CA ALA A 230 10.95 -11.64 11.75
C ALA A 230 10.50 -10.18 11.52
N LEU A 231 11.07 -9.28 12.31
CA LEU A 231 10.82 -7.84 12.20
C LEU A 231 12.12 -7.11 11.82
N PRO A 232 12.04 -6.03 11.04
CA PRO A 232 13.19 -5.22 10.70
C PRO A 232 13.72 -4.48 11.94
N ASP A 233 15.03 -4.25 11.99
CA ASP A 233 15.59 -3.29 12.95
C ASP A 233 15.30 -1.86 12.50
N VAL A 234 14.24 -1.28 13.04
CA VAL A 234 13.86 0.10 12.74
C VAL A 234 14.73 1.14 13.45
N SER A 235 15.59 0.73 14.40
CA SER A 235 16.41 1.65 15.18
C SER A 235 17.44 2.37 14.31
N ALA A 236 18.06 1.66 13.38
CA ALA A 236 19.02 2.23 12.43
C ALA A 236 18.33 3.25 11.49
N TYR A 237 17.16 2.91 10.97
CA TYR A 237 16.37 3.84 10.15
C TYR A 237 15.95 5.08 10.92
N LYS A 238 15.49 4.91 12.18
CA LYS A 238 15.13 6.02 13.06
C LYS A 238 16.32 6.94 13.32
N LYS A 239 17.49 6.38 13.61
CA LYS A 239 18.72 7.16 13.82
C LYS A 239 19.09 7.98 12.58
N ASN A 240 19.02 7.37 11.40
CA ASN A 240 19.31 8.06 10.14
C ASN A 240 18.29 9.17 9.87
N ARG A 241 16.98 8.89 10.09
CA ARG A 241 15.92 9.89 9.99
C ARG A 241 16.19 11.09 10.89
N ASP A 242 16.45 10.84 12.17
CA ASP A 242 16.65 11.90 13.18
C ASP A 242 17.87 12.78 12.83
N LEU A 243 18.95 12.14 12.36
CA LEU A 243 20.16 12.85 11.91
C LEU A 243 19.88 13.74 10.70
N LEU A 244 19.28 13.17 9.65
CA LEU A 244 18.99 13.91 8.40
C LEU A 244 17.96 15.00 8.61
N PHE A 245 16.88 14.70 9.34
CA PHE A 245 15.83 15.68 9.63
C PHE A 245 16.40 16.87 10.43
N GLY A 246 17.19 16.58 11.49
CA GLY A 246 17.84 17.62 12.29
C GLY A 246 18.77 18.50 11.44
N ALA A 247 19.68 17.89 10.69
CA ALA A 247 20.63 18.62 9.85
C ALA A 247 19.93 19.49 8.78
N LEU A 248 18.91 18.95 8.10
CA LEU A 248 18.18 19.72 7.09
C LEU A 248 17.40 20.88 7.71
N THR A 249 16.80 20.68 8.88
CA THR A 249 16.12 21.74 9.63
C THR A 249 17.10 22.84 10.05
N ASP A 250 18.29 22.47 10.54
CA ASP A 250 19.34 23.42 10.91
C ASP A 250 19.85 24.22 9.70
N TYR A 251 19.82 23.65 8.50
CA TYR A 251 20.10 24.34 7.24
C TYR A 251 18.94 25.18 6.71
N GLY A 252 17.80 25.21 7.40
CA GLY A 252 16.65 26.02 7.04
C GLY A 252 15.68 25.39 6.05
N TYR A 253 15.77 24.07 5.80
CA TYR A 253 14.78 23.35 5.02
C TYR A 253 13.48 23.14 5.81
N GLU A 254 12.35 23.24 5.14
CA GLU A 254 11.06 22.86 5.70
C GLU A 254 10.78 21.38 5.40
N ALA A 255 10.59 20.59 6.44
CA ALA A 255 10.19 19.19 6.35
C ALA A 255 9.29 18.82 7.53
N VAL A 256 8.52 17.75 7.36
CA VAL A 256 7.79 17.10 8.45
C VAL A 256 8.53 15.82 8.81
N PRO A 257 8.79 15.55 10.10
CA PRO A 257 9.44 14.32 10.48
C PRO A 257 8.57 13.14 10.08
N PRO A 258 9.09 12.16 9.31
CA PRO A 258 8.29 11.01 8.90
C PRO A 258 8.00 10.09 10.09
N ASP A 259 6.77 9.58 10.15
CA ASP A 259 6.33 8.60 11.15
C ASP A 259 6.77 7.18 10.83
N GLY A 260 7.10 6.92 9.56
CA GLY A 260 7.51 5.61 9.08
C GLY A 260 8.18 5.64 7.70
N ALA A 261 8.34 4.47 7.11
CA ALA A 261 9.10 4.23 5.87
C ALA A 261 10.56 4.70 6.01
N PHE A 262 11.24 5.01 4.92
CA PHE A 262 12.61 5.53 4.94
C PHE A 262 12.78 6.72 3.98
N TYR A 263 11.70 7.49 3.82
CA TYR A 263 11.67 8.69 3.02
C TYR A 263 11.61 9.92 3.93
N LEU A 264 12.31 10.97 3.52
CA LEU A 264 12.21 12.29 4.10
C LEU A 264 11.76 13.25 2.99
N PHE A 265 10.53 13.71 3.07
CA PHE A 265 9.92 14.57 2.07
C PHE A 265 10.13 16.03 2.44
N VAL A 266 11.05 16.67 1.71
CA VAL A 266 11.55 18.01 2.01
C VAL A 266 10.97 19.00 1.01
N LYS A 267 10.54 20.17 1.49
CA LYS A 267 10.12 21.26 0.62
C LYS A 267 11.35 21.89 -0.04
N SER A 268 11.30 22.02 -1.37
CA SER A 268 12.33 22.72 -2.10
C SER A 268 12.45 24.17 -1.62
N PRO A 269 13.68 24.70 -1.39
CA PRO A 269 13.87 26.11 -1.06
C PRO A 269 13.61 27.03 -2.25
N GLU A 270 13.57 26.49 -3.47
CA GLU A 270 13.23 27.23 -4.68
C GLU A 270 11.84 26.84 -5.19
N PRO A 271 11.11 27.77 -5.86
CA PRO A 271 9.77 27.49 -6.37
C PRO A 271 9.72 26.30 -7.36
N ASP A 272 10.77 26.12 -8.17
CA ASP A 272 10.91 25.00 -9.08
C ASP A 272 11.82 23.93 -8.45
N ALA A 273 11.20 22.89 -7.90
CA ALA A 273 11.92 21.78 -7.27
C ALA A 273 12.80 21.00 -8.26
N ASN A 274 12.40 20.87 -9.54
CA ASN A 274 13.19 20.18 -10.53
C ASN A 274 14.47 20.96 -10.87
N ALA A 275 14.33 22.28 -11.06
CA ALA A 275 15.49 23.15 -11.29
C ALA A 275 16.43 23.15 -10.08
N PHE A 276 15.90 23.11 -8.85
CA PHE A 276 16.70 22.95 -7.64
C PHE A 276 17.45 21.63 -7.64
N CYS A 277 16.80 20.51 -7.92
CA CYS A 277 17.45 19.20 -7.95
C CYS A 277 18.59 19.15 -9.00
N GLU A 278 18.38 19.75 -10.19
CA GLU A 278 19.45 19.82 -11.20
C GLU A 278 20.66 20.65 -10.73
N LYS A 279 20.43 21.71 -9.95
CA LYS A 279 21.51 22.46 -9.31
C LYS A 279 22.23 21.64 -8.24
N ALA A 280 21.45 20.92 -7.42
CA ALA A 280 21.97 20.11 -6.31
C ALA A 280 22.94 19.02 -6.79
N LYS A 281 22.70 18.43 -7.98
CA LYS A 281 23.59 17.44 -8.62
C LYS A 281 25.04 17.91 -8.76
N LYS A 282 25.28 19.22 -8.87
CA LYS A 282 26.63 19.77 -8.92
C LYS A 282 27.40 19.62 -7.61
N TYR A 283 26.70 19.32 -6.53
CA TYR A 283 27.21 19.12 -5.19
C TYR A 283 27.06 17.68 -4.73
N GLU A 284 26.78 16.76 -5.68
CA GLU A 284 26.58 15.33 -5.40
C GLU A 284 25.35 15.05 -4.48
N LEU A 285 24.34 15.90 -4.58
CA LEU A 285 23.07 15.79 -3.84
C LEU A 285 21.91 15.39 -4.75
#